data_9a7c395e6e66165735e59f2b42e08103
#
_entry.id   9a7c395e6e66165735e59f2b42e08103
#
_cell.length_a   1.000
_cell.length_b   1.000
_cell.length_c   1.000
_cell.angle_alpha   90.00
_cell.angle_beta   90.00
_cell.angle_gamma   90.00
#
_symmetry.space_group_name_H-M   'P 1'
#
loop_
_entity.id
_entity.type
_entity.pdbx_description
1 polymer ?
#
loop_
_entity_poly.entity_id
_entity_poly.type
_entity_poly.pdbx_seq_one_letter_code
_entity_poly.pdbx_strand_id
1 'polypeptide(L)'
;MAGPVCDRVFFHVKEKPVRAKIGIFLACALCSFAVHAGGVGLGATRMIYSSSISQSMLQVRNTHTEASFLIQSWIENDQGERTNDFVITPPLYVLKPASESVVKILFSGNALPQDRETLYWMTVKAIPQQSKESAGNSLQFASANRIKIFYRPVGLHGEVGEAGRKITGRFHAGNITLTNPTPYYITTINVSVDGKAVQPVMIPPKGGVTLSESFNGAKNFSYQTINDYGAWTPVTLSPLHQ
;
A
#
# COMPACT_ATOMS: atom_id res chain seq x y z
N MET A 1 -44.71 9.81 -77.52
CA MET A 1 -43.38 9.96 -76.88
C MET A 1 -43.61 9.86 -75.39
N ALA A 2 -43.29 8.71 -74.81
CA ALA A 2 -43.51 8.42 -73.39
C ALA A 2 -42.22 8.69 -72.62
N GLY A 3 -42.31 9.52 -71.55
CA GLY A 3 -41.15 9.78 -70.68
C GLY A 3 -41.09 8.76 -69.56
N PRO A 4 -39.93 8.48 -69.00
CA PRO A 4 -39.75 7.40 -68.03
C PRO A 4 -40.25 7.78 -66.62
N VAL A 5 -40.94 6.83 -65.99
CA VAL A 5 -41.40 6.86 -64.59
C VAL A 5 -40.20 6.57 -63.72
N CYS A 6 -39.92 7.48 -62.77
CA CYS A 6 -38.88 7.36 -61.75
C CYS A 6 -39.42 6.59 -60.57
N ASP A 7 -39.02 5.31 -60.41
CA ASP A 7 -39.33 4.48 -59.23
C ASP A 7 -38.50 4.97 -58.01
N ARG A 8 -39.23 5.46 -57.00
CA ARG A 8 -38.64 5.76 -55.68
C ARG A 8 -38.52 4.46 -54.87
N VAL A 9 -37.31 4.00 -54.70
CA VAL A 9 -36.97 2.92 -53.76
C VAL A 9 -37.06 3.47 -52.36
N PHE A 10 -38.11 3.09 -51.62
CA PHE A 10 -38.21 3.34 -50.18
C PHE A 10 -37.39 2.31 -49.42
N PHE A 11 -36.26 2.74 -48.86
CA PHE A 11 -35.52 1.95 -47.88
C PHE A 11 -36.29 1.95 -46.55
N HIS A 12 -36.93 0.82 -46.22
CA HIS A 12 -37.48 0.57 -44.90
C HIS A 12 -36.35 0.29 -43.91
N VAL A 13 -35.90 1.28 -43.15
CA VAL A 13 -35.02 1.10 -42.00
C VAL A 13 -35.86 0.49 -40.87
N LYS A 14 -35.68 -0.81 -40.65
CA LYS A 14 -36.33 -1.52 -39.50
C LYS A 14 -35.69 -1.01 -38.21
N GLU A 15 -36.34 -0.08 -37.54
CA GLU A 15 -35.96 0.35 -36.18
C GLU A 15 -36.08 -0.84 -35.21
N LYS A 16 -34.95 -1.32 -34.73
CA LYS A 16 -34.91 -2.35 -33.66
C LYS A 16 -35.46 -1.75 -32.37
N PRO A 17 -36.38 -2.42 -31.66
CA PRO A 17 -37.07 -1.83 -30.52
C PRO A 17 -36.08 -1.46 -29.39
N VAL A 18 -35.97 -0.18 -29.10
CA VAL A 18 -35.17 0.40 -28.01
C VAL A 18 -35.49 -0.24 -26.66
N ARG A 19 -36.72 -0.71 -26.50
CA ARG A 19 -37.24 -1.42 -25.30
C ARG A 19 -36.44 -2.69 -24.95
N ALA A 20 -35.96 -3.46 -25.97
CA ALA A 20 -35.17 -4.66 -25.71
C ALA A 20 -33.75 -4.30 -25.17
N LYS A 21 -33.16 -3.19 -25.62
CA LYS A 21 -31.86 -2.72 -25.14
C LYS A 21 -31.92 -2.20 -23.69
N ILE A 22 -33.04 -1.53 -23.34
CA ILE A 22 -33.27 -1.05 -21.97
C ILE A 22 -33.49 -2.24 -21.02
N GLY A 23 -34.18 -3.27 -21.43
CA GLY A 23 -34.42 -4.50 -20.66
C GLY A 23 -33.09 -5.25 -20.36
N ILE A 24 -32.19 -5.36 -21.36
CA ILE A 24 -30.87 -5.99 -21.20
C ILE A 24 -29.99 -5.16 -20.26
N PHE A 25 -30.00 -3.84 -20.39
CA PHE A 25 -29.21 -2.95 -19.51
C PHE A 25 -29.69 -3.01 -18.06
N LEU A 26 -31.01 -3.06 -17.83
CA LEU A 26 -31.60 -3.21 -16.52
C LEU A 26 -31.32 -4.60 -15.91
N ALA A 27 -31.34 -5.67 -16.72
CA ALA A 27 -30.98 -7.03 -16.28
C ALA A 27 -29.50 -7.13 -15.90
N CYS A 28 -28.58 -6.52 -16.66
CA CYS A 28 -27.16 -6.46 -16.31
C CYS A 28 -26.89 -5.62 -15.05
N ALA A 29 -27.62 -4.53 -14.81
CA ALA A 29 -27.54 -3.73 -13.61
C ALA A 29 -28.04 -4.49 -12.35
N LEU A 30 -29.02 -5.39 -12.51
CA LEU A 30 -29.52 -6.24 -11.43
C LEU A 30 -28.61 -7.43 -11.12
N CYS A 31 -27.72 -7.85 -12.03
CA CYS A 31 -26.71 -8.90 -11.79
C CYS A 31 -25.45 -8.42 -11.04
N SER A 32 -25.34 -7.14 -10.70
CA SER A 32 -24.22 -6.57 -9.92
C SER A 32 -24.28 -6.94 -8.42
N PHE A 33 -24.99 -7.99 -8.03
CA PHE A 33 -25.15 -8.41 -6.65
C PHE A 33 -23.90 -9.04 -6.07
N ALA A 34 -23.31 -8.30 -5.14
CA ALA A 34 -22.56 -8.78 -3.99
C ALA A 34 -21.44 -9.81 -4.30
N VAL A 35 -20.38 -9.38 -4.95
CA VAL A 35 -19.08 -10.05 -4.77
C VAL A 35 -18.62 -9.76 -3.34
N HIS A 36 -18.86 -10.70 -2.43
CA HIS A 36 -18.31 -10.63 -1.06
C HIS A 36 -16.85 -11.07 -1.10
N ALA A 37 -15.94 -10.12 -1.27
CA ALA A 37 -14.52 -10.37 -1.08
C ALA A 37 -14.23 -10.38 0.41
N GLY A 38 -14.21 -11.56 1.01
CA GLY A 38 -13.81 -11.73 2.41
C GLY A 38 -12.32 -12.04 2.54
N GLY A 39 -11.68 -11.58 3.60
CA GLY A 39 -10.27 -11.84 3.86
C GLY A 39 -9.80 -11.26 5.19
N VAL A 40 -8.49 -11.38 5.45
CA VAL A 40 -7.88 -10.83 6.65
C VAL A 40 -7.19 -9.51 6.31
N GLY A 41 -7.58 -8.44 6.99
CA GLY A 41 -7.00 -7.11 6.87
C GLY A 41 -6.40 -6.60 8.17
N LEU A 42 -5.54 -5.59 8.07
CA LEU A 42 -4.93 -4.90 9.19
C LEU A 42 -5.55 -3.51 9.37
N GLY A 43 -5.67 -3.05 10.61
CA GLY A 43 -6.19 -1.73 10.94
C GLY A 43 -5.25 -0.56 10.62
N ALA A 44 -4.03 -0.86 10.16
CA ALA A 44 -3.04 0.16 9.79
C ALA A 44 -2.19 -0.31 8.61
N THR A 45 -1.72 0.64 7.80
CA THR A 45 -0.76 0.40 6.70
C THR A 45 0.70 0.56 7.14
N ARG A 46 0.92 1.17 8.30
CA ARG A 46 2.20 1.37 8.98
C ARG A 46 1.97 1.61 10.46
N MET A 47 2.99 1.46 11.25
CA MET A 47 2.94 1.69 12.69
C MET A 47 4.10 2.59 13.13
N ILE A 48 3.79 3.57 13.97
CA ILE A 48 4.79 4.37 14.67
C ILE A 48 4.88 3.83 16.10
N TYR A 49 6.03 3.28 16.46
CA TYR A 49 6.33 2.84 17.81
C TYR A 49 7.19 3.89 18.50
N SER A 50 6.58 4.74 19.31
CA SER A 50 7.33 5.74 20.10
C SER A 50 8.11 5.06 21.22
N SER A 51 9.34 5.51 21.47
CA SER A 51 10.15 5.02 22.59
C SER A 51 9.57 5.35 23.96
N SER A 52 8.56 6.24 24.03
CA SER A 52 7.88 6.61 25.28
C SER A 52 6.76 5.66 25.68
N ILE A 53 6.32 4.77 24.79
CA ILE A 53 5.23 3.82 25.07
C ILE A 53 5.80 2.44 25.37
N SER A 54 5.16 1.74 26.32
CA SER A 54 5.54 0.37 26.67
C SER A 54 5.04 -0.67 25.67
N GLN A 55 3.94 -0.39 24.97
CA GLN A 55 3.33 -1.30 23.98
C GLN A 55 2.56 -0.52 22.91
N SER A 56 2.46 -1.11 21.74
CA SER A 56 1.58 -0.69 20.65
C SER A 56 0.60 -1.81 20.31
N MET A 57 -0.48 -1.48 19.61
CA MET A 57 -1.55 -2.41 19.27
C MET A 57 -1.86 -2.36 17.80
N LEU A 58 -2.01 -3.53 17.17
CA LEU A 58 -2.44 -3.67 15.78
C LEU A 58 -3.74 -4.46 15.72
N GLN A 59 -4.78 -3.87 15.16
CA GLN A 59 -6.04 -4.56 14.90
C GLN A 59 -5.90 -5.47 13.67
N VAL A 60 -6.39 -6.70 13.80
CA VAL A 60 -6.48 -7.70 12.72
C VAL A 60 -7.93 -8.10 12.57
N ARG A 61 -8.51 -7.90 11.38
CA ARG A 61 -9.92 -8.13 11.09
C ARG A 61 -10.07 -9.25 10.08
N ASN A 62 -10.99 -10.18 10.34
CA ASN A 62 -11.47 -11.15 9.37
C ASN A 62 -12.85 -10.71 8.86
N THR A 63 -12.92 -10.33 7.59
CA THR A 63 -14.17 -9.94 6.93
C THR A 63 -14.89 -11.11 6.27
N HIS A 64 -14.28 -12.31 6.24
CA HIS A 64 -14.93 -13.51 5.73
C HIS A 64 -16.00 -13.99 6.71
N THR A 65 -17.21 -14.27 6.22
CA THR A 65 -18.37 -14.62 7.06
C THR A 65 -18.39 -16.07 7.54
N GLU A 66 -17.65 -16.97 6.88
CA GLU A 66 -17.69 -18.40 7.16
C GLU A 66 -16.32 -19.01 7.49
N ALA A 67 -15.23 -18.44 6.95
CA ALA A 67 -13.91 -19.01 7.11
C ALA A 67 -13.17 -18.46 8.34
N SER A 68 -12.57 -19.37 9.12
CA SER A 68 -11.58 -19.06 10.14
C SER A 68 -10.18 -19.06 9.55
N PHE A 69 -9.29 -18.24 10.12
CA PHE A 69 -7.89 -18.17 9.73
C PHE A 69 -6.97 -18.41 10.91
N LEU A 70 -5.92 -19.19 10.72
CA LEU A 70 -4.80 -19.23 11.64
C LEU A 70 -3.91 -18.03 11.33
N ILE A 71 -3.77 -17.12 12.29
CA ILE A 71 -2.97 -15.90 12.17
C ILE A 71 -1.61 -16.17 12.81
N GLN A 72 -0.55 -15.91 12.04
CA GLN A 72 0.83 -15.97 12.49
C GLN A 72 1.47 -14.60 12.25
N SER A 73 2.08 -14.03 13.31
CA SER A 73 2.70 -12.70 13.26
C SER A 73 4.16 -12.76 13.69
N TRP A 74 5.02 -12.00 13.01
CA TRP A 74 6.44 -11.85 13.38
C TRP A 74 6.97 -10.49 12.91
N ILE A 75 8.10 -10.10 13.48
CA ILE A 75 8.81 -8.86 13.10
C ILE A 75 10.19 -9.22 12.54
N GLU A 76 10.60 -8.45 11.54
CA GLU A 76 11.88 -8.53 10.84
C GLU A 76 12.58 -7.17 10.95
N ASN A 77 13.91 -7.19 10.95
CA ASN A 77 14.72 -5.98 10.82
C ASN A 77 14.65 -5.41 9.39
N ASP A 78 15.40 -4.35 9.11
CA ASP A 78 15.46 -3.70 7.79
C ASP A 78 16.13 -4.59 6.72
N GLN A 79 16.94 -5.58 7.12
CA GLN A 79 17.53 -6.60 6.24
C GLN A 79 16.56 -7.74 5.92
N GLY A 80 15.39 -7.80 6.56
CA GLY A 80 14.41 -8.87 6.38
C GLY A 80 14.67 -10.11 7.24
N GLU A 81 15.54 -10.02 8.24
CA GLU A 81 15.82 -11.08 9.18
C GLU A 81 14.88 -11.00 10.39
N ARG A 82 14.40 -12.13 10.88
CA ARG A 82 13.59 -12.16 12.09
C ARG A 82 14.38 -11.66 13.29
N THR A 83 13.76 -10.76 14.05
CA THR A 83 14.38 -10.17 15.24
C THR A 83 13.61 -10.51 16.50
N ASN A 84 14.31 -10.51 17.64
CA ASN A 84 13.76 -10.63 18.98
C ASN A 84 13.64 -9.26 19.68
N ASP A 85 13.88 -8.15 18.97
CA ASP A 85 13.74 -6.80 19.50
C ASP A 85 12.30 -6.46 19.87
N PHE A 86 11.35 -7.25 19.40
CA PHE A 86 9.93 -7.08 19.73
C PHE A 86 9.30 -8.41 20.17
N VAL A 87 8.49 -8.32 21.21
CA VAL A 87 7.58 -9.39 21.63
C VAL A 87 6.19 -9.11 21.08
N ILE A 88 5.61 -10.11 20.39
CA ILE A 88 4.25 -10.06 19.83
C ILE A 88 3.35 -10.98 20.65
N THR A 89 2.16 -10.50 21.04
CA THR A 89 1.21 -11.30 21.82
C THR A 89 -0.23 -11.09 21.32
N PRO A 90 -0.94 -12.16 20.94
CA PRO A 90 -0.45 -13.51 20.67
C PRO A 90 0.29 -13.61 19.33
N PRO A 91 1.39 -14.39 19.21
CA PRO A 91 2.11 -14.55 17.93
C PRO A 91 1.40 -15.51 16.97
N LEU A 92 0.55 -16.41 17.51
CA LEU A 92 -0.20 -17.40 16.78
C LEU A 92 -1.59 -17.58 17.43
N TYR A 93 -2.67 -17.45 16.64
CA TYR A 93 -4.04 -17.63 17.13
C TYR A 93 -5.02 -17.87 15.99
N VAL A 94 -6.21 -18.39 16.33
CA VAL A 94 -7.31 -18.54 15.37
C VAL A 94 -8.20 -17.32 15.41
N LEU A 95 -8.37 -16.67 14.24
CA LEU A 95 -9.29 -15.58 14.02
C LEU A 95 -10.58 -16.12 13.40
N LYS A 96 -11.68 -16.02 14.14
CA LYS A 96 -12.99 -16.56 13.75
C LYS A 96 -13.59 -15.77 12.59
N PRO A 97 -14.63 -16.31 11.91
CA PRO A 97 -15.38 -15.58 10.90
C PRO A 97 -15.96 -14.27 11.45
N ALA A 98 -16.03 -13.24 10.61
CA ALA A 98 -16.63 -11.93 10.91
C ALA A 98 -16.17 -11.36 12.28
N SER A 99 -14.90 -11.56 12.64
CA SER A 99 -14.36 -11.17 13.95
C SER A 99 -13.09 -10.32 13.83
N GLU A 100 -12.76 -9.68 14.92
CA GLU A 100 -11.57 -8.85 15.08
C GLU A 100 -10.74 -9.32 16.29
N SER A 101 -9.46 -9.08 16.21
CA SER A 101 -8.51 -9.32 17.30
C SER A 101 -7.46 -8.24 17.34
N VAL A 102 -6.81 -8.10 18.46
CA VAL A 102 -5.72 -7.14 18.66
C VAL A 102 -4.45 -7.87 18.98
N VAL A 103 -3.40 -7.55 18.22
CA VAL A 103 -2.04 -8.03 18.47
C VAL A 103 -1.28 -6.93 19.20
N LYS A 104 -0.75 -7.26 20.39
CA LYS A 104 0.10 -6.36 21.17
C LYS A 104 1.55 -6.54 20.75
N ILE A 105 2.28 -5.44 20.70
CA ILE A 105 3.67 -5.35 20.26
C ILE A 105 4.43 -4.58 21.33
N LEU A 106 5.45 -5.19 21.92
CA LEU A 106 6.29 -4.62 22.95
C LEU A 106 7.74 -4.62 22.47
N PHE A 107 8.42 -3.50 22.62
CA PHE A 107 9.85 -3.43 22.35
C PHE A 107 10.63 -3.99 23.56
N SER A 108 11.53 -4.93 23.30
CA SER A 108 12.37 -5.61 24.30
C SER A 108 13.83 -5.70 23.86
N GLY A 109 14.16 -5.05 22.76
CA GLY A 109 15.50 -5.09 22.17
C GLY A 109 16.53 -4.22 22.90
N ASN A 110 17.71 -4.22 22.38
CA ASN A 110 18.81 -3.36 22.85
C ASN A 110 18.56 -1.89 22.50
N ALA A 111 19.38 -1.02 23.08
CA ALA A 111 19.29 0.41 22.80
C ALA A 111 19.52 0.68 21.30
N LEU A 112 18.58 1.40 20.69
CA LEU A 112 18.60 1.83 19.29
C LEU A 112 19.16 3.25 19.18
N PRO A 113 19.59 3.69 17.96
CA PRO A 113 19.95 5.07 17.73
C PRO A 113 18.87 6.03 18.22
N GLN A 114 19.28 7.03 19.02
CA GLN A 114 18.35 8.00 19.62
C GLN A 114 18.20 9.27 18.80
N ASP A 115 18.95 9.40 17.71
CA ASP A 115 19.01 10.57 16.84
C ASP A 115 18.19 10.43 15.54
N ARG A 116 17.55 9.26 15.34
CA ARG A 116 16.77 8.93 14.14
C ARG A 116 15.84 7.75 14.36
N GLU A 117 14.89 7.56 13.45
CA GLU A 117 14.05 6.37 13.41
C GLU A 117 14.84 5.12 13.01
N THR A 118 14.35 3.96 13.50
CA THR A 118 14.79 2.63 13.05
C THR A 118 13.63 1.90 12.41
N LEU A 119 13.87 1.26 11.26
CA LEU A 119 12.87 0.53 10.48
C LEU A 119 12.81 -0.94 10.90
N TYR A 120 11.58 -1.41 11.07
CA TYR A 120 11.24 -2.82 11.16
C TYR A 120 10.06 -3.14 10.25
N TRP A 121 9.86 -4.43 10.01
CA TRP A 121 8.76 -4.93 9.22
C TRP A 121 7.94 -5.91 10.05
N MET A 122 6.65 -5.68 10.16
CA MET A 122 5.72 -6.65 10.73
C MET A 122 4.99 -7.38 9.62
N THR A 123 5.05 -8.70 9.68
CA THR A 123 4.30 -9.59 8.79
C THR A 123 3.20 -10.30 9.58
N VAL A 124 1.97 -10.24 9.06
CA VAL A 124 0.81 -10.96 9.57
C VAL A 124 0.34 -11.90 8.47
N LYS A 125 0.54 -13.20 8.66
CA LYS A 125 0.16 -14.26 7.74
C LYS A 125 -1.17 -14.87 8.17
N ALA A 126 -2.11 -14.94 7.24
CA ALA A 126 -3.41 -15.57 7.42
C ALA A 126 -3.47 -16.86 6.61
N ILE A 127 -3.63 -17.97 7.32
CA ILE A 127 -3.68 -19.32 6.75
C ILE A 127 -5.13 -19.81 6.90
N PRO A 128 -5.87 -20.05 5.80
CA PRO A 128 -7.25 -20.51 5.89
C PRO A 128 -7.32 -21.91 6.48
N GLN A 129 -8.42 -22.19 7.18
CA GLN A 129 -8.71 -23.53 7.69
C GLN A 129 -8.95 -24.48 6.53
N GLN A 130 -8.35 -25.67 6.59
CA GLN A 130 -8.57 -26.72 5.60
C GLN A 130 -9.98 -27.31 5.79
N SER A 131 -10.77 -27.38 4.72
CA SER A 131 -12.06 -28.06 4.78
C SER A 131 -11.85 -29.57 4.82
N LYS A 132 -12.60 -30.27 5.68
CA LYS A 132 -12.52 -31.74 5.80
C LYS A 132 -12.97 -32.48 4.51
N GLU A 133 -13.74 -31.81 3.66
CA GLU A 133 -14.26 -32.35 2.39
C GLU A 133 -13.25 -32.29 1.24
N SER A 134 -12.12 -31.62 1.42
CA SER A 134 -11.06 -31.51 0.39
C SER A 134 -10.15 -32.74 0.35
N ALA A 135 -10.74 -33.93 0.31
CA ALA A 135 -9.97 -35.19 0.20
C ALA A 135 -9.34 -35.44 -1.20
N GLY A 136 -9.37 -34.44 -2.08
CA GLY A 136 -8.76 -34.46 -3.42
C GLY A 136 -7.63 -33.41 -3.55
N ASN A 137 -7.11 -33.23 -4.76
CA ASN A 137 -6.13 -32.18 -5.08
C ASN A 137 -6.75 -30.79 -4.84
N SER A 138 -6.48 -30.20 -3.69
CA SER A 138 -6.91 -28.83 -3.35
C SER A 138 -5.70 -27.89 -3.27
N LEU A 139 -5.83 -26.67 -3.86
CA LEU A 139 -4.84 -25.63 -3.74
C LEU A 139 -5.28 -24.65 -2.66
N GLN A 140 -4.45 -24.46 -1.66
CA GLN A 140 -4.72 -23.55 -0.55
C GLN A 140 -3.77 -22.34 -0.60
N PHE A 141 -4.33 -21.13 -0.60
CA PHE A 141 -3.55 -19.89 -0.57
C PHE A 141 -3.55 -19.30 0.83
N ALA A 142 -2.36 -19.00 1.35
CA ALA A 142 -2.20 -18.18 2.54
C ALA A 142 -1.84 -16.77 2.10
N SER A 143 -2.52 -15.76 2.65
CA SER A 143 -2.18 -14.35 2.43
C SER A 143 -1.23 -13.85 3.52
N ALA A 144 -0.35 -12.90 3.18
CA ALA A 144 0.51 -12.24 4.13
C ALA A 144 0.47 -10.73 3.89
N ASN A 145 0.14 -9.99 4.95
CA ASN A 145 0.22 -8.54 4.97
C ASN A 145 1.52 -8.13 5.66
N ARG A 146 2.34 -7.32 4.99
CA ARG A 146 3.60 -6.81 5.53
C ARG A 146 3.53 -5.30 5.62
N ILE A 147 3.67 -4.75 6.85
CA ILE A 147 3.64 -3.32 7.13
C ILE A 147 4.93 -2.86 7.78
N LYS A 148 5.23 -1.56 7.64
CA LYS A 148 6.40 -0.93 8.26
C LYS A 148 6.11 -0.61 9.73
N ILE A 149 7.10 -0.83 10.60
CA ILE A 149 7.14 -0.29 11.95
C ILE A 149 8.32 0.67 11.99
N PHE A 150 8.07 1.92 12.38
CA PHE A 150 9.10 2.91 12.64
C PHE A 150 9.24 3.06 14.16
N TYR A 151 10.34 2.52 14.71
CA TYR A 151 10.70 2.82 16.09
C TYR A 151 11.19 4.27 16.13
N ARG A 152 10.47 5.11 16.86
CA ARG A 152 10.72 6.55 16.92
C ARG A 152 11.15 6.96 18.30
N PRO A 153 12.42 7.34 18.50
CA PRO A 153 12.88 7.96 19.74
C PRO A 153 12.13 9.27 20.01
N VAL A 154 11.91 9.57 21.30
CA VAL A 154 11.40 10.89 21.69
C VAL A 154 12.47 11.96 21.52
N GLY A 155 12.05 13.19 21.27
CA GLY A 155 12.99 14.33 21.14
C GLY A 155 13.72 14.43 19.81
N LEU A 156 13.29 13.73 18.76
CA LEU A 156 13.83 13.93 17.42
C LEU A 156 13.61 15.38 16.97
N HIS A 157 14.62 15.98 16.34
CA HIS A 157 14.55 17.35 15.87
C HIS A 157 13.67 17.50 14.63
N GLY A 158 12.88 18.58 14.62
CA GLY A 158 12.01 18.96 13.50
C GLY A 158 10.67 18.24 13.51
N GLU A 159 9.71 18.85 12.81
CA GLU A 159 8.34 18.35 12.72
C GLU A 159 8.24 17.23 11.68
N VAL A 160 7.70 16.08 12.08
CA VAL A 160 7.51 14.92 11.19
C VAL A 160 6.62 15.26 9.98
N GLY A 161 5.60 16.08 10.18
CA GLY A 161 4.70 16.52 9.10
C GLY A 161 5.40 17.33 8.00
N GLU A 162 6.50 18.00 8.33
CA GLU A 162 7.30 18.80 7.40
C GLU A 162 8.50 18.04 6.82
N ALA A 163 8.81 16.86 7.36
CA ALA A 163 9.99 16.09 6.96
C ALA A 163 10.00 15.78 5.46
N GLY A 164 8.83 15.40 4.92
CA GLY A 164 8.67 15.08 3.50
C GLY A 164 9.04 16.22 2.55
N ARG A 165 8.90 17.48 2.97
CA ARG A 165 9.23 18.67 2.15
C ARG A 165 10.71 19.01 2.14
N LYS A 166 11.52 18.37 3.01
CA LYS A 166 12.97 18.64 3.14
C LYS A 166 13.84 17.77 2.26
N ILE A 167 13.24 16.89 1.44
CA ILE A 167 13.99 16.08 0.48
C ILE A 167 14.65 17.01 -0.53
N THR A 168 15.93 16.79 -0.77
CA THR A 168 16.68 17.44 -1.84
C THR A 168 17.10 16.42 -2.89
N GLY A 169 17.14 16.84 -4.16
CA GLY A 169 17.57 16.01 -5.27
C GLY A 169 18.84 16.56 -5.91
N ARG A 170 19.78 15.68 -6.23
CA ARG A 170 20.98 16.01 -7.02
C ARG A 170 21.01 15.18 -8.29
N PHE A 171 21.22 15.83 -9.42
CA PHE A 171 21.47 15.20 -10.71
C PHE A 171 22.97 15.20 -11.00
N HIS A 172 23.55 14.04 -11.25
CA HIS A 172 24.96 13.90 -11.61
C HIS A 172 25.15 12.70 -12.54
N ALA A 173 25.85 12.91 -13.67
CA ALA A 173 26.22 11.87 -14.62
C ALA A 173 25.06 10.92 -14.99
N GLY A 174 23.88 11.46 -15.24
CA GLY A 174 22.70 10.69 -15.62
C GLY A 174 21.90 10.08 -14.46
N ASN A 175 22.40 10.18 -13.24
CA ASN A 175 21.75 9.63 -12.05
C ASN A 175 21.14 10.74 -11.18
N ILE A 176 20.04 10.42 -10.49
CA ILE A 176 19.43 11.30 -9.51
C ILE A 176 19.54 10.66 -8.14
N THR A 177 20.13 11.37 -7.19
CA THR A 177 20.19 10.99 -5.78
C THR A 177 19.26 11.89 -4.99
N LEU A 178 18.29 11.30 -4.30
CA LEU A 178 17.41 11.97 -3.36
C LEU A 178 17.99 11.84 -1.96
N THR A 179 18.14 12.95 -1.24
CA THR A 179 18.71 13.02 0.11
C THR A 179 17.65 13.49 1.10
N ASN A 180 17.59 12.81 2.23
CA ASN A 180 16.73 13.11 3.35
C ASN A 180 17.57 13.60 4.54
N PRO A 181 17.59 14.91 4.86
CA PRO A 181 18.34 15.43 6.00
C PRO A 181 17.66 15.21 7.35
N THR A 182 16.44 14.72 7.36
CA THR A 182 15.61 14.60 8.58
C THR A 182 15.88 13.30 9.34
N PRO A 183 15.50 13.20 10.61
CA PRO A 183 15.64 11.98 11.39
C PRO A 183 14.54 10.94 11.12
N TYR A 184 13.61 11.19 10.19
CA TYR A 184 12.46 10.35 9.89
C TYR A 184 12.65 9.59 8.57
N TYR A 185 12.11 8.36 8.47
CA TYR A 185 11.97 7.67 7.20
C TYR A 185 10.93 8.37 6.33
N ILE A 186 11.25 8.63 5.07
CA ILE A 186 10.32 9.24 4.13
C ILE A 186 10.00 8.23 3.02
N THR A 187 8.73 7.84 2.90
CA THR A 187 8.25 7.01 1.79
C THR A 187 7.64 7.93 0.74
N THR A 188 8.25 7.98 -0.44
CA THR A 188 7.73 8.74 -1.58
C THR A 188 6.77 7.89 -2.40
N ILE A 189 5.79 8.53 -3.02
CA ILE A 189 4.86 7.98 -4.01
C ILE A 189 4.66 9.00 -5.12
N ASN A 190 4.12 8.56 -6.26
CA ASN A 190 3.86 9.42 -7.41
C ASN A 190 5.08 10.29 -7.77
N VAL A 191 6.25 9.67 -7.75
CA VAL A 191 7.50 10.35 -8.09
C VAL A 191 7.58 10.56 -9.58
N SER A 192 7.97 11.78 -10.00
CA SER A 192 8.14 12.13 -11.40
C SER A 192 9.36 13.03 -11.57
N VAL A 193 10.12 12.82 -12.62
CA VAL A 193 11.27 13.63 -13.02
C VAL A 193 10.96 14.24 -14.37
N ASP A 194 10.87 15.57 -14.44
CA ASP A 194 10.48 16.35 -15.62
C ASP A 194 9.24 15.75 -16.34
N GLY A 195 8.24 15.30 -15.55
CA GLY A 195 7.00 14.71 -16.05
C GLY A 195 7.05 13.19 -16.32
N LYS A 196 8.22 12.54 -16.29
CA LYS A 196 8.36 11.09 -16.43
C LYS A 196 8.20 10.42 -15.07
N ALA A 197 7.20 9.51 -14.94
CA ALA A 197 6.99 8.74 -13.72
C ALA A 197 8.17 7.79 -13.44
N VAL A 198 8.56 7.68 -12.17
CA VAL A 198 9.60 6.78 -11.67
C VAL A 198 9.09 5.98 -10.48
N GLN A 199 9.81 4.91 -10.15
CA GLN A 199 9.42 4.04 -9.04
C GLN A 199 9.45 4.78 -7.70
N PRO A 200 8.46 4.54 -6.83
CA PRO A 200 8.46 5.03 -5.46
C PRO A 200 9.68 4.51 -4.69
N VAL A 201 10.26 5.36 -3.85
CA VAL A 201 11.40 4.99 -2.99
C VAL A 201 11.14 5.34 -1.54
N MET A 202 11.78 4.62 -0.63
CA MET A 202 11.86 4.99 0.78
C MET A 202 13.27 5.49 1.08
N ILE A 203 13.36 6.73 1.57
CA ILE A 203 14.61 7.40 1.85
C ILE A 203 14.88 7.30 3.36
N PRO A 204 16.00 6.68 3.77
CA PRO A 204 16.33 6.54 5.19
C PRO A 204 16.62 7.90 5.84
N PRO A 205 16.48 7.99 7.17
CA PRO A 205 16.81 9.19 7.90
C PRO A 205 18.29 9.55 7.77
N LYS A 206 18.60 10.84 7.56
CA LYS A 206 19.96 11.38 7.40
C LYS A 206 20.75 10.66 6.29
N GLY A 207 20.04 10.15 5.28
CA GLY A 207 20.63 9.36 4.20
C GLY A 207 20.06 9.72 2.83
N GLY A 208 20.41 8.94 1.82
CA GLY A 208 19.97 9.13 0.46
C GLY A 208 19.72 7.83 -0.30
N VAL A 209 19.01 7.96 -1.42
CA VAL A 209 18.74 6.86 -2.35
C VAL A 209 18.94 7.37 -3.77
N THR A 210 19.68 6.62 -4.58
CA THR A 210 19.80 6.89 -6.02
C THR A 210 18.67 6.19 -6.75
N LEU A 211 17.97 6.93 -7.62
CA LEU A 211 16.91 6.36 -8.46
C LEU A 211 17.52 5.35 -9.45
N SER A 212 16.79 4.29 -9.72
CA SER A 212 17.25 3.20 -10.60
C SER A 212 17.30 3.58 -12.08
N GLU A 213 16.53 4.61 -12.45
CA GLU A 213 16.42 5.10 -13.82
C GLU A 213 17.53 6.13 -14.13
N SER A 214 17.99 6.14 -15.38
CA SER A 214 18.91 7.16 -15.88
C SER A 214 18.17 8.26 -16.63
N PHE A 215 18.69 9.48 -16.55
CA PHE A 215 18.09 10.69 -17.09
C PHE A 215 19.10 11.50 -17.90
N ASN A 216 18.61 12.26 -18.89
CA ASN A 216 19.40 13.18 -19.67
C ASN A 216 18.98 14.63 -19.35
N GLY A 217 19.78 15.33 -18.56
CA GLY A 217 19.57 16.75 -18.28
C GLY A 217 18.35 17.07 -17.40
N ALA A 218 18.02 16.23 -16.44
CA ALA A 218 16.90 16.42 -15.51
C ALA A 218 17.04 17.70 -14.69
N LYS A 219 15.93 18.46 -14.53
CA LYS A 219 15.88 19.78 -13.85
C LYS A 219 15.03 19.77 -12.61
N ASN A 220 13.89 19.08 -12.62
CA ASN A 220 12.93 19.09 -11.54
C ASN A 220 12.45 17.68 -11.21
N PHE A 221 12.09 17.45 -9.97
CA PHE A 221 11.35 16.27 -9.56
C PHE A 221 10.14 16.67 -8.73
N SER A 222 9.09 15.89 -8.83
CA SER A 222 7.89 16.04 -8.02
C SER A 222 7.57 14.72 -7.34
N TYR A 223 6.96 14.79 -6.18
CA TYR A 223 6.60 13.62 -5.40
C TYR A 223 5.51 13.96 -4.39
N GLN A 224 4.87 12.93 -3.89
CA GLN A 224 4.07 12.97 -2.67
C GLN A 224 4.74 12.03 -1.64
N THR A 225 4.40 12.19 -0.37
CA THR A 225 4.87 11.29 0.68
C THR A 225 3.69 10.66 1.40
N ILE A 226 3.95 9.57 2.11
CA ILE A 226 2.94 8.93 2.96
C ILE A 226 3.24 9.32 4.41
N ASN A 227 2.27 9.97 5.07
CA ASN A 227 2.39 10.39 6.47
C ASN A 227 2.22 9.23 7.47
N ASP A 228 2.31 9.51 8.77
CA ASP A 228 2.20 8.51 9.85
C ASP A 228 0.86 7.76 9.85
N TYR A 229 -0.22 8.40 9.37
CA TYR A 229 -1.56 7.83 9.29
C TYR A 229 -1.80 7.03 7.99
N GLY A 230 -0.80 6.96 7.10
CA GLY A 230 -0.94 6.30 5.81
C GLY A 230 -1.59 7.16 4.72
N ALA A 231 -1.88 8.42 4.98
CA ALA A 231 -2.44 9.35 4.00
C ALA A 231 -1.35 9.98 3.12
N TRP A 232 -1.73 10.35 1.90
CA TRP A 232 -0.85 11.03 0.95
C TRP A 232 -0.77 12.51 1.27
N THR A 233 0.44 13.06 1.23
CA THR A 233 0.66 14.50 1.36
C THR A 233 0.37 15.21 0.03
N PRO A 234 0.20 16.55 0.02
CA PRO A 234 0.19 17.31 -1.22
C PRO A 234 1.45 17.09 -2.05
N VAL A 235 1.32 17.30 -3.37
CA VAL A 235 2.47 17.21 -4.29
C VAL A 235 3.51 18.27 -3.94
N THR A 236 4.76 17.85 -3.81
CA THR A 236 5.92 18.71 -3.66
C THR A 236 6.69 18.74 -4.97
N LEU A 237 6.98 19.92 -5.49
CA LEU A 237 7.86 20.15 -6.63
C LEU A 237 9.19 20.70 -6.09
N SER A 238 10.31 20.12 -6.50
CA SER A 238 11.63 20.54 -6.06
C SER A 238 12.61 20.54 -7.23
N PRO A 239 13.52 21.55 -7.32
CA PRO A 239 14.57 21.56 -8.32
C PRO A 239 15.61 20.48 -8.03
N LEU A 240 16.26 20.01 -9.10
CA LEU A 240 17.46 19.16 -9.02
C LEU A 240 18.71 20.04 -9.04
N HIS A 241 19.53 19.87 -8.02
CA HIS A 241 20.87 20.49 -7.98
C HIS A 241 21.83 19.73 -8.90
N GLN A 242 22.71 20.47 -9.57
CA GLN A 242 23.79 19.89 -10.41
C GLN A 242 24.96 19.42 -9.56
#